data_0f608b689dc616a55b77cab884cd2404
#
_entry.id   0f608b689dc616a55b77cab884cd2404
#
_cell.length_a   1.000
_cell.length_b   1.000
_cell.length_c   1.000
_cell.angle_alpha   90.00
_cell.angle_beta   90.00
_cell.angle_gamma   90.00
#
_symmetry.space_group_name_H-M   'P 1'
#
loop_
_entity.id
_entity.type
_entity.pdbx_description
1 polymer ?
#
loop_
_entity_poly.entity_id
_entity_poly.type
_entity_poly.pdbx_seq_one_letter_code
_entity_poly.pdbx_strand_id
1 'polypeptide(L)'
;MKHIFNFKFGFFLFVGIVLGMLYVLISESNKVSKSDVKEKLDEIFQIVDNDVDRFGEIVTDDFFIFENSKRYNTKEFIDFVKSFDILESKREFKNIEIDTDFNSAHVSLEHHGEFDINTPDGKVRLIFDWLESTYLVEKDDELKFKFYFSEAIFDTIVPIN
;
A
#
# COMPACT_ATOMS: atom_id res chain seq x y z
N MET A 1 -0.79 9.86 -61.25
CA MET A 1 -1.82 9.91 -60.21
C MET A 1 -1.63 8.89 -59.07
N LYS A 2 -1.00 7.73 -59.25
CA LYS A 2 -0.81 6.71 -58.21
C LYS A 2 0.15 7.11 -57.05
N HIS A 3 1.17 7.93 -57.32
CA HIS A 3 2.17 8.31 -56.28
C HIS A 3 1.68 9.31 -55.24
N ILE A 4 0.72 10.18 -55.55
CA ILE A 4 0.19 11.19 -54.62
C ILE A 4 -0.71 10.55 -53.56
N PHE A 5 -1.40 9.48 -53.92
CA PHE A 5 -2.24 8.76 -52.95
C PHE A 5 -1.40 8.03 -51.89
N ASN A 6 -0.31 7.43 -52.29
CA ASN A 6 0.61 6.74 -51.39
C ASN A 6 1.32 7.68 -50.40
N PHE A 7 1.65 8.93 -50.84
CA PHE A 7 2.27 9.90 -49.97
C PHE A 7 1.30 10.40 -48.87
N LYS A 8 0.07 10.73 -49.23
CA LYS A 8 -0.95 11.15 -48.26
C LYS A 8 -1.24 10.02 -47.25
N PHE A 9 -1.37 8.79 -47.70
CA PHE A 9 -1.60 7.64 -46.82
C PHE A 9 -0.43 7.44 -45.84
N GLY A 10 0.80 7.49 -46.32
CA GLY A 10 2.00 7.39 -45.48
C GLY A 10 2.07 8.52 -44.46
N PHE A 11 1.72 9.74 -44.83
CA PHE A 11 1.68 10.89 -43.91
C PHE A 11 0.64 10.71 -42.79
N PHE A 12 -0.59 10.31 -43.11
CA PHE A 12 -1.63 10.08 -42.12
C PHE A 12 -1.29 8.90 -41.17
N LEU A 13 -0.67 7.84 -41.70
CA LEU A 13 -0.19 6.74 -40.88
C LEU A 13 0.88 7.20 -39.91
N PHE A 14 1.87 7.97 -40.37
CA PHE A 14 2.94 8.53 -39.53
C PHE A 14 2.39 9.44 -38.43
N VAL A 15 1.48 10.37 -38.76
CA VAL A 15 0.80 11.23 -37.80
C VAL A 15 0.04 10.42 -36.76
N GLY A 16 -0.69 9.38 -37.17
CA GLY A 16 -1.41 8.50 -36.28
C GLY A 16 -0.50 7.76 -35.29
N ILE A 17 0.65 7.28 -35.76
CA ILE A 17 1.67 6.63 -34.91
C ILE A 17 2.24 7.63 -33.88
N VAL A 18 2.59 8.86 -34.32
CA VAL A 18 3.15 9.89 -33.43
C VAL A 18 2.12 10.30 -32.37
N LEU A 19 0.86 10.52 -32.74
CA LEU A 19 -0.21 10.84 -31.80
C LEU A 19 -0.48 9.69 -30.82
N GLY A 20 -0.45 8.45 -31.30
CA GLY A 20 -0.57 7.27 -30.46
C GLY A 20 0.58 7.15 -29.44
N MET A 21 1.82 7.38 -29.86
CA MET A 21 2.98 7.40 -28.96
C MET A 21 2.87 8.53 -27.91
N LEU A 22 2.47 9.74 -28.34
CA LEU A 22 2.27 10.86 -27.41
C LEU A 22 1.17 10.57 -26.40
N TYR A 23 0.07 9.95 -26.83
CA TYR A 23 -1.01 9.55 -25.93
C TYR A 23 -0.51 8.54 -24.86
N VAL A 24 0.24 7.52 -25.27
CA VAL A 24 0.80 6.54 -24.33
C VAL A 24 1.74 7.21 -23.34
N LEU A 25 2.64 8.09 -23.80
CA LEU A 25 3.59 8.80 -22.92
C LEU A 25 2.88 9.70 -21.90
N ILE A 26 1.83 10.43 -22.33
CA ILE A 26 1.05 11.29 -21.44
C ILE A 26 0.25 10.43 -20.44
N SER A 27 -0.32 9.32 -20.90
CA SER A 27 -1.08 8.40 -20.04
C SER A 27 -0.19 7.82 -18.92
N GLU A 28 1.02 7.37 -19.23
CA GLU A 28 1.95 6.83 -18.23
C GLU A 28 2.45 7.92 -17.27
N SER A 29 2.66 9.16 -17.73
CA SER A 29 3.13 10.26 -16.88
C SER A 29 2.09 10.78 -15.89
N ASN A 30 0.82 10.45 -16.08
CA ASN A 30 -0.28 10.87 -15.20
C ASN A 30 -0.69 9.79 -14.19
N LYS A 31 0.00 8.67 -14.15
CA LYS A 31 -0.26 7.64 -13.14
C LYS A 31 0.37 8.00 -11.80
N VAL A 32 -0.23 7.49 -10.73
CA VAL A 32 0.39 7.50 -9.40
C VAL A 32 1.79 6.86 -9.49
N SER A 33 2.78 7.49 -8.90
CA SER A 33 4.16 6.99 -8.95
C SER A 33 4.33 5.79 -8.00
N LYS A 34 4.98 4.73 -8.48
CA LYS A 34 5.34 3.58 -7.62
C LYS A 34 6.25 3.96 -6.46
N SER A 35 7.09 4.99 -6.62
CA SER A 35 7.93 5.52 -5.53
C SER A 35 7.09 6.14 -4.43
N ASP A 36 6.07 6.93 -4.77
CA ASP A 36 5.20 7.57 -3.80
C ASP A 36 4.35 6.54 -3.04
N VAL A 37 3.89 5.49 -3.75
CA VAL A 37 3.20 4.36 -3.10
C VAL A 37 4.10 3.65 -2.10
N LYS A 38 5.38 3.45 -2.45
CA LYS A 38 6.34 2.82 -1.55
C LYS A 38 6.63 3.69 -0.33
N GLU A 39 6.78 5.00 -0.52
CA GLU A 39 6.96 5.96 0.57
C GLU A 39 5.75 5.94 1.53
N LYS A 40 4.52 5.92 0.99
CA LYS A 40 3.30 5.77 1.80
C LYS A 40 3.23 4.44 2.55
N LEU A 41 3.70 3.36 1.93
CA LEU A 41 3.78 2.05 2.59
C LEU A 41 4.78 2.07 3.76
N ASP A 42 5.93 2.71 3.59
CA ASP A 42 6.89 2.90 4.67
C ASP A 42 6.31 3.81 5.78
N GLU A 43 5.57 4.87 5.41
CA GLU A 43 4.92 5.80 6.34
C GLU A 43 3.89 5.12 7.23
N ILE A 44 3.02 4.24 6.69
CA ILE A 44 1.98 3.57 7.49
C ILE A 44 2.61 2.73 8.61
N PHE A 45 3.66 1.99 8.32
CA PHE A 45 4.33 1.17 9.33
C PHE A 45 5.07 2.03 10.38
N GLN A 46 5.70 3.13 9.96
CA GLN A 46 6.29 4.08 10.89
C GLN A 46 5.27 4.70 11.83
N ILE A 47 4.10 5.06 11.34
CA ILE A 47 3.01 5.62 12.14
C ILE A 47 2.46 4.56 13.12
N VAL A 48 2.24 3.34 12.65
CA VAL A 48 1.76 2.24 13.51
C VAL A 48 2.74 1.92 14.63
N ASP A 49 4.04 1.97 14.34
CA ASP A 49 5.08 1.60 15.32
C ASP A 49 5.41 2.74 16.30
N ASN A 50 5.28 4.02 15.90
CA ASN A 50 5.79 5.13 16.70
C ASN A 50 4.72 6.12 17.18
N ASP A 51 3.65 6.34 16.42
CA ASP A 51 2.62 7.34 16.74
C ASP A 51 1.29 7.01 16.06
N VAL A 52 0.66 5.93 16.50
CA VAL A 52 -0.58 5.42 15.90
C VAL A 52 -1.75 6.42 15.98
N ASP A 53 -1.69 7.45 16.84
CA ASP A 53 -2.70 8.52 16.90
C ASP A 53 -2.77 9.31 15.59
N ARG A 54 -1.68 9.36 14.83
CA ARG A 54 -1.63 10.01 13.51
C ARG A 54 -2.19 9.17 12.38
N PHE A 55 -2.58 7.93 12.63
CA PHE A 55 -3.04 7.01 11.59
C PHE A 55 -4.20 7.59 10.75
N GLY A 56 -5.07 8.39 11.36
CA GLY A 56 -6.15 9.09 10.64
C GLY A 56 -5.69 10.10 9.58
N GLU A 57 -4.44 10.57 9.64
CA GLU A 57 -3.89 11.55 8.67
C GLU A 57 -3.62 10.92 7.30
N ILE A 58 -3.28 9.62 7.27
CA ILE A 58 -2.85 8.89 6.07
C ILE A 58 -3.93 8.01 5.43
N VAL A 59 -5.12 7.97 6.01
CA VAL A 59 -6.23 7.16 5.53
C VAL A 59 -7.42 8.04 5.08
N THR A 60 -8.32 7.48 4.27
CA THR A 60 -9.58 8.17 3.91
C THR A 60 -10.60 8.13 5.06
N ASP A 61 -11.59 9.03 5.03
CA ASP A 61 -12.65 9.10 6.07
C ASP A 61 -13.45 7.79 6.18
N ASP A 62 -13.57 7.05 5.09
CA ASP A 62 -14.27 5.77 4.99
C ASP A 62 -13.33 4.56 4.99
N PHE A 63 -12.11 4.75 5.47
CA PHE A 63 -11.11 3.68 5.59
C PHE A 63 -11.61 2.52 6.44
N PHE A 64 -11.23 1.32 6.05
CA PHE A 64 -11.36 0.13 6.87
C PHE A 64 -10.22 -0.86 6.62
N ILE A 65 -9.94 -1.66 7.63
CA ILE A 65 -8.98 -2.75 7.57
C ILE A 65 -9.63 -4.06 8.00
N PHE A 66 -9.32 -5.13 7.28
CA PHE A 66 -9.49 -6.49 7.80
C PHE A 66 -8.17 -6.96 8.41
N GLU A 67 -8.22 -7.33 9.67
CA GLU A 67 -7.10 -7.87 10.42
C GLU A 67 -7.58 -9.11 11.20
N ASN A 68 -6.97 -10.26 10.93
CA ASN A 68 -7.32 -11.53 11.57
C ASN A 68 -8.83 -11.82 11.56
N SER A 69 -9.42 -11.79 10.35
CA SER A 69 -10.85 -12.07 10.10
C SER A 69 -11.84 -11.11 10.75
N LYS A 70 -11.37 -9.97 11.29
CA LYS A 70 -12.20 -8.92 11.85
C LYS A 70 -12.03 -7.61 11.07
N ARG A 71 -13.14 -6.89 10.87
CA ARG A 71 -13.14 -5.57 10.25
C ARG A 71 -13.07 -4.49 11.32
N TYR A 72 -12.16 -3.52 11.11
CA TYR A 72 -12.02 -2.34 11.94
C TYR A 72 -12.16 -1.08 11.07
N ASN A 73 -12.76 -0.03 11.61
CA ASN A 73 -12.62 1.32 11.11
C ASN A 73 -11.33 1.96 11.69
N THR A 74 -11.01 3.19 11.28
CA THR A 74 -9.80 3.90 11.71
C THR A 74 -9.65 3.95 13.23
N LYS A 75 -10.73 4.36 13.95
CA LYS A 75 -10.68 4.47 15.41
C LYS A 75 -10.50 3.11 16.09
N GLU A 76 -11.27 2.12 15.66
CA GLU A 76 -11.20 0.76 16.22
C GLU A 76 -9.82 0.13 15.99
N PHE A 77 -9.17 0.42 14.84
CA PHE A 77 -7.81 -0.05 14.58
C PHE A 77 -6.77 0.63 15.48
N ILE A 78 -6.87 1.96 15.66
CA ILE A 78 -6.01 2.68 16.61
C ILE A 78 -6.16 2.10 18.03
N ASP A 79 -7.40 1.90 18.50
CA ASP A 79 -7.67 1.34 19.83
C ASP A 79 -7.12 -0.11 19.93
N PHE A 80 -7.21 -0.90 18.85
CA PHE A 80 -6.65 -2.25 18.77
C PHE A 80 -5.13 -2.25 18.90
N VAL A 81 -4.41 -1.43 18.12
CA VAL A 81 -2.95 -1.33 18.20
C VAL A 81 -2.50 -0.86 19.59
N LYS A 82 -3.17 0.13 20.17
CA LYS A 82 -2.88 0.64 21.52
C LYS A 82 -3.14 -0.37 22.65
N SER A 83 -3.88 -1.43 22.39
CA SER A 83 -4.12 -2.47 23.39
C SER A 83 -2.89 -3.33 23.66
N PHE A 84 -1.86 -3.25 22.81
CA PHE A 84 -0.59 -3.95 22.98
C PHE A 84 0.45 -3.00 23.62
N ASP A 85 1.14 -3.49 24.65
CA ASP A 85 2.31 -2.80 25.23
C ASP A 85 3.58 -3.24 24.49
N ILE A 86 3.77 -2.70 23.26
CA ILE A 86 4.86 -3.06 22.36
C ILE A 86 6.13 -2.37 22.83
N LEU A 87 7.18 -3.14 23.09
CA LEU A 87 8.52 -2.69 23.49
C LEU A 87 9.45 -2.51 22.31
N GLU A 88 9.40 -3.45 21.36
CA GLU A 88 10.22 -3.47 20.15
C GLU A 88 9.41 -4.11 19.02
N SER A 89 9.56 -3.58 17.82
CA SER A 89 9.02 -4.15 16.59
C SER A 89 10.13 -4.35 15.56
N LYS A 90 10.07 -5.48 14.84
CA LYS A 90 10.89 -5.74 13.65
C LYS A 90 10.00 -6.19 12.52
N ARG A 91 10.23 -5.67 11.33
CA ARG A 91 9.42 -5.96 10.15
C ARG A 91 10.32 -6.28 8.95
N GLU A 92 9.94 -7.28 8.19
CA GLU A 92 10.57 -7.64 6.92
C GLU A 92 9.47 -7.81 5.87
N PHE A 93 9.64 -7.15 4.71
CA PHE A 93 8.69 -7.20 3.62
C PHE A 93 9.29 -7.92 2.42
N LYS A 94 8.51 -8.82 1.81
CA LYS A 94 8.89 -9.60 0.65
C LYS A 94 7.80 -9.52 -0.42
N ASN A 95 8.18 -9.82 -1.65
CA ASN A 95 7.26 -9.97 -2.78
C ASN A 95 6.31 -8.78 -2.93
N ILE A 96 6.83 -7.54 -2.73
CA ILE A 96 6.05 -6.32 -2.87
C ILE A 96 5.72 -6.10 -4.35
N GLU A 97 4.46 -6.20 -4.70
CA GLU A 97 3.93 -5.89 -6.03
C GLU A 97 3.09 -4.61 -5.96
N ILE A 98 3.39 -3.66 -6.83
CA ILE A 98 2.71 -2.36 -6.90
C ILE A 98 2.15 -2.16 -8.30
N ASP A 99 0.83 -2.09 -8.40
CA ASP A 99 0.11 -1.69 -9.60
C ASP A 99 -0.45 -0.27 -9.41
N THR A 100 -0.28 0.58 -10.42
CA THR A 100 -0.70 1.99 -10.35
C THR A 100 -1.59 2.36 -11.52
N ASP A 101 -2.53 3.27 -11.25
CA ASP A 101 -3.41 3.90 -12.23
C ASP A 101 -3.36 5.44 -12.04
N PHE A 102 -4.22 6.19 -12.73
CA PHE A 102 -4.22 7.66 -12.76
C PHE A 102 -4.36 8.31 -11.38
N ASN A 103 -5.16 7.73 -10.49
CA ASN A 103 -5.48 8.29 -9.18
C ASN A 103 -5.54 7.24 -8.07
N SER A 104 -4.97 6.07 -8.31
CA SER A 104 -5.04 4.97 -7.37
C SER A 104 -3.87 4.00 -7.53
N ALA A 105 -3.64 3.21 -6.48
CA ALA A 105 -2.68 2.12 -6.50
C ALA A 105 -3.20 0.93 -5.70
N HIS A 106 -2.77 -0.24 -6.10
CA HIS A 106 -2.94 -1.49 -5.37
C HIS A 106 -1.57 -2.05 -5.02
N VAL A 107 -1.41 -2.51 -3.79
CA VAL A 107 -0.20 -3.18 -3.31
C VAL A 107 -0.56 -4.54 -2.75
N SER A 108 0.25 -5.53 -3.04
CA SER A 108 0.26 -6.81 -2.34
C SER A 108 1.66 -7.13 -1.85
N LEU A 109 1.78 -7.76 -0.69
CA LEU A 109 3.07 -8.09 -0.09
C LEU A 109 2.96 -9.25 0.89
N GLU A 110 4.09 -9.86 1.18
CA GLU A 110 4.31 -10.74 2.32
C GLU A 110 5.02 -9.95 3.41
N HIS A 111 4.55 -10.07 4.64
CA HIS A 111 5.10 -9.36 5.79
C HIS A 111 5.44 -10.34 6.91
N HIS A 112 6.68 -10.31 7.36
CA HIS A 112 7.14 -10.96 8.58
C HIS A 112 7.31 -9.93 9.68
N GLY A 113 6.71 -10.17 10.86
CA GLY A 113 6.80 -9.27 12.01
C GLY A 113 7.16 -10.00 13.29
N GLU A 114 8.09 -9.41 14.05
CA GLU A 114 8.40 -9.81 15.44
C GLU A 114 8.11 -8.63 16.36
N PHE A 115 7.37 -8.89 17.45
CA PHE A 115 6.96 -7.86 18.42
C PHE A 115 7.24 -8.34 19.82
N ASP A 116 8.13 -7.65 20.52
CA ASP A 116 8.35 -7.87 21.94
C ASP A 116 7.31 -7.07 22.71
N ILE A 117 6.48 -7.75 23.50
CA ILE A 117 5.41 -7.12 24.27
C ILE A 117 5.47 -7.48 25.75
N ASN A 118 4.98 -6.57 26.60
CA ASN A 118 4.71 -6.89 28.00
C ASN A 118 3.36 -7.58 28.13
N THR A 119 3.31 -8.63 28.92
CA THR A 119 2.06 -9.27 29.35
C THR A 119 2.05 -9.35 30.89
N PRO A 120 0.88 -9.60 31.52
CA PRO A 120 0.80 -9.82 32.97
C PRO A 120 1.72 -10.94 33.49
N ASP A 121 2.00 -11.93 32.64
CA ASP A 121 2.78 -13.12 32.97
C ASP A 121 4.30 -12.98 32.62
N GLY A 122 4.71 -11.82 32.07
CA GLY A 122 6.08 -11.54 31.67
C GLY A 122 6.18 -11.07 30.20
N LYS A 123 7.42 -11.00 29.70
CA LYS A 123 7.67 -10.58 28.33
C LYS A 123 7.53 -11.73 27.36
N VAL A 124 6.93 -11.47 26.23
CA VAL A 124 6.82 -12.45 25.14
C VAL A 124 7.15 -11.80 23.81
N ARG A 125 7.61 -12.61 22.87
CA ARG A 125 7.73 -12.24 21.46
C ARG A 125 6.60 -12.85 20.69
N LEU A 126 5.84 -12.02 20.01
CA LEU A 126 4.88 -12.43 18.99
C LEU A 126 5.61 -12.46 17.65
N ILE A 127 5.43 -13.54 16.91
CA ILE A 127 6.00 -13.70 15.57
C ILE A 127 4.84 -14.00 14.63
N PHE A 128 4.75 -13.26 13.54
CA PHE A 128 3.71 -13.43 12.54
C PHE A 128 4.29 -13.44 11.14
N ASP A 129 3.64 -14.20 10.26
CA ASP A 129 3.74 -14.03 8.81
C ASP A 129 2.35 -13.70 8.27
N TRP A 130 2.25 -12.61 7.49
CA TRP A 130 1.00 -12.15 6.89
C TRP A 130 1.08 -12.15 5.36
N LEU A 131 -0.10 -12.36 4.77
CA LEU A 131 -0.39 -11.92 3.42
C LEU A 131 -1.18 -10.61 3.53
N GLU A 132 -0.69 -9.58 2.86
CA GLU A 132 -1.27 -8.25 2.94
C GLU A 132 -1.62 -7.69 1.56
N SER A 133 -2.68 -6.92 1.51
CA SER A 133 -3.10 -6.20 0.32
C SER A 133 -3.71 -4.86 0.71
N THR A 134 -3.38 -3.82 -0.03
CA THR A 134 -3.93 -2.49 0.26
C THR A 134 -4.28 -1.74 -1.01
N TYR A 135 -5.26 -0.88 -0.91
CA TYR A 135 -5.71 0.02 -1.97
C TYR A 135 -5.57 1.46 -1.52
N LEU A 136 -4.85 2.25 -2.32
CA LEU A 136 -4.63 3.66 -2.11
C LEU A 136 -5.37 4.47 -3.17
N VAL A 137 -5.84 5.65 -2.79
CA VAL A 137 -6.47 6.61 -3.70
C VAL A 137 -5.87 7.98 -3.49
N GLU A 138 -5.75 8.75 -4.56
CA GLU A 138 -5.42 10.16 -4.49
C GLU A 138 -6.67 10.95 -4.06
N LYS A 139 -6.54 11.72 -2.99
CA LYS A 139 -7.56 12.60 -2.45
C LYS A 139 -6.91 13.91 -2.00
N ASP A 140 -7.38 15.03 -2.54
CA ASP A 140 -6.86 16.37 -2.22
C ASP A 140 -5.33 16.50 -2.47
N ASP A 141 -4.86 15.96 -3.61
CA ASP A 141 -3.45 15.89 -4.04
C ASP A 141 -2.54 15.05 -3.10
N GLU A 142 -3.13 14.22 -2.24
CA GLU A 142 -2.42 13.30 -1.36
C GLU A 142 -2.85 11.85 -1.60
N LEU A 143 -1.89 10.93 -1.57
CA LEU A 143 -2.16 9.51 -1.63
C LEU A 143 -2.55 9.00 -0.24
N LYS A 144 -3.75 8.40 -0.10
CA LYS A 144 -4.30 7.92 1.16
C LYS A 144 -4.75 6.46 1.06
N PHE A 145 -4.57 5.71 2.14
CA PHE A 145 -5.10 4.36 2.22
C PHE A 145 -6.62 4.39 2.35
N LYS A 146 -7.30 3.65 1.48
CA LYS A 146 -8.74 3.47 1.51
C LYS A 146 -9.17 2.13 2.09
N PHE A 147 -8.34 1.13 1.88
CA PHE A 147 -8.59 -0.23 2.33
C PHE A 147 -7.27 -0.92 2.64
N TYR A 148 -7.26 -1.73 3.70
CA TYR A 148 -6.16 -2.62 4.03
C TYR A 148 -6.70 -4.00 4.39
N PHE A 149 -6.02 -5.03 3.92
CA PHE A 149 -6.27 -6.43 4.26
C PHE A 149 -4.98 -7.03 4.79
N SER A 150 -5.07 -7.65 5.96
CA SER A 150 -3.97 -8.34 6.62
C SER A 150 -4.50 -9.67 7.19
N GLU A 151 -3.96 -10.79 6.72
CA GLU A 151 -4.33 -12.12 7.17
C GLU A 151 -3.08 -12.87 7.61
N ALA A 152 -3.03 -13.21 8.90
CA ALA A 152 -1.95 -14.01 9.44
C ALA A 152 -2.04 -15.44 8.91
N ILE A 153 -1.01 -15.88 8.18
CA ILE A 153 -0.86 -17.25 7.68
C ILE A 153 -0.03 -18.13 8.61
N PHE A 154 0.71 -17.48 9.51
CA PHE A 154 1.44 -18.13 10.60
C PHE A 154 1.50 -17.17 11.79
N ASP A 155 1.36 -17.71 13.01
CA ASP A 155 1.59 -16.99 14.24
C ASP A 155 2.18 -17.90 15.32
N THR A 156 3.00 -17.33 16.19
CA THR A 156 3.51 -18.04 17.38
C THR A 156 3.92 -17.05 18.47
N ILE A 157 3.93 -17.54 19.70
CA ILE A 157 4.31 -16.77 20.88
C ILE A 157 5.48 -17.46 21.59
N VAL A 158 6.56 -16.71 21.84
CA VAL A 158 7.76 -17.22 22.48
C VAL A 158 8.06 -16.38 23.74
N PRO A 159 8.18 -17.01 24.94
CA PRO A 159 8.64 -16.31 26.13
C PRO A 159 10.06 -15.77 25.93
N ILE A 160 10.31 -14.54 26.41
CA ILE A 160 11.64 -13.90 26.39
C ILE A 160 12.02 -13.47 27.81
N ASN A 161 13.32 -13.56 28.12
CA ASN A 161 13.85 -13.21 29.43
C ASN A 161 14.31 -11.77 29.50
#